data_c4676d638b0c3604c57c66542c19c146
#
_entry.id   c4676d638b0c3604c57c66542c19c146
#
_cell.length_a   1.000
_cell.length_b   1.000
_cell.length_c   1.000
_cell.angle_alpha   90.00
_cell.angle_beta   90.00
_cell.angle_gamma   90.00
#
_symmetry.space_group_name_H-M   'P 1'
#
loop_
_entity.id
_entity.type
_entity.pdbx_description
1 polymer ?
#
loop_
_entity_poly.entity_id
_entity_poly.type
_entity_poly.pdbx_seq_one_letter_code
_entity_poly.pdbx_strand_id
1 'polypeptide(L)'
;MLNLRYRPFWIAASAVLVLVVVWGSLQSAFGGEVPQGFDKVEHFGTYLFLAVWFTGLFARPRWWMVAVTLLILGAAMEAGQYVMQAGRTADVYDMAANTAGVAAGLLLAALLTGGWTQRIE
;
A
#
# COMPACT_ATOMS: atom_id res chain seq x y z
N MET A 1 11.85 12.97 -2.60
CA MET A 1 10.66 13.18 -3.45
C MET A 1 11.10 13.83 -4.75
N LEU A 2 10.50 13.44 -5.84
CA LEU A 2 10.78 14.05 -7.14
C LEU A 2 10.47 15.56 -7.11
N ASN A 3 11.11 16.31 -8.01
CA ASN A 3 10.83 17.72 -8.16
C ASN A 3 9.52 17.88 -8.94
N LEU A 4 8.44 18.10 -8.21
CA LEU A 4 7.08 18.18 -8.76
C LEU A 4 6.54 19.62 -8.59
N ARG A 5 5.92 20.12 -9.63
CA ARG A 5 5.30 21.45 -9.66
C ARG A 5 4.25 21.61 -8.57
N TYR A 6 3.41 20.60 -8.39
CA TYR A 6 2.32 20.61 -7.41
C TYR A 6 2.65 19.77 -6.17
N ARG A 7 3.88 19.85 -5.69
CA ARG A 7 4.36 19.05 -4.57
C ARG A 7 3.44 19.07 -3.35
N PRO A 8 2.92 20.21 -2.86
CA PRO A 8 2.01 20.22 -1.71
C PRO A 8 0.73 19.41 -1.97
N PHE A 9 0.20 19.48 -3.18
CA PHE A 9 -0.96 18.67 -3.59
C PHE A 9 -0.66 17.18 -3.49
N TRP A 10 0.49 16.74 -4.01
CA TRP A 10 0.88 15.33 -3.99
C TRP A 10 1.10 14.82 -2.57
N ILE A 11 1.67 15.64 -1.70
CA ILE A 11 1.84 15.29 -0.28
C ILE A 11 0.46 15.13 0.39
N ALA A 12 -0.44 16.09 0.18
CA ALA A 12 -1.78 16.03 0.77
C ALA A 12 -2.57 14.83 0.24
N ALA A 13 -2.54 14.58 -1.07
CA ALA A 13 -3.20 13.45 -1.69
C ALA A 13 -2.67 12.13 -1.15
N SER A 14 -1.35 12.01 -0.96
CA SER A 14 -0.73 10.82 -0.39
C SER A 14 -1.14 10.60 1.06
N ALA A 15 -1.20 11.67 1.86
CA ALA A 15 -1.65 11.57 3.24
C ALA A 15 -3.10 11.09 3.31
N VAL A 16 -3.98 11.64 2.48
CA VAL A 16 -5.39 11.20 2.40
C VAL A 16 -5.47 9.74 1.97
N LEU A 17 -4.70 9.34 0.97
CA LEU A 17 -4.68 7.96 0.48
C LEU A 17 -4.27 6.99 1.59
N VAL A 18 -3.20 7.29 2.32
CA VAL A 18 -2.74 6.43 3.43
C VAL A 18 -3.80 6.37 4.53
N LEU A 19 -4.42 7.49 4.88
CA LEU A 19 -5.48 7.51 5.88
C LEU A 19 -6.69 6.66 5.46
N VAL A 20 -7.07 6.72 4.18
CA VAL A 20 -8.15 5.89 3.63
C VAL A 20 -7.79 4.41 3.71
N VAL A 21 -6.56 4.06 3.36
CA VAL A 21 -6.08 2.67 3.43
C VAL A 21 -6.07 2.17 4.88
N VAL A 22 -5.56 2.96 5.81
CA VAL A 22 -5.55 2.61 7.24
C VAL A 22 -6.97 2.42 7.75
N TRP A 23 -7.85 3.38 7.47
CA TRP A 23 -9.25 3.30 7.89
C TRP A 23 -9.94 2.06 7.31
N GLY A 24 -9.79 1.83 5.99
CA GLY A 24 -10.39 0.69 5.33
C GLY A 24 -9.86 -0.65 5.85
N SER A 25 -8.55 -0.72 6.13
CA SER A 25 -7.92 -1.92 6.69
C SER A 25 -8.46 -2.25 8.07
N LEU A 26 -8.64 -1.23 8.92
CA LEU A 26 -9.16 -1.43 10.27
C LEU A 26 -10.67 -1.68 10.26
N GLN A 27 -11.42 -1.10 9.32
CA GLN A 27 -12.84 -1.36 9.15
C GLN A 27 -13.11 -2.79 8.72
N SER A 28 -12.29 -3.36 7.86
CA SER A 28 -12.46 -4.75 7.43
C SER A 28 -12.32 -5.75 8.58
N ALA A 29 -11.67 -5.34 9.69
CA ALA A 29 -11.62 -6.13 10.92
C ALA A 29 -13.00 -6.29 11.58
N PHE A 30 -13.92 -5.38 11.34
CA PHE A 30 -15.29 -5.41 11.85
C PHE A 30 -16.31 -5.80 10.76
N GLY A 31 -15.85 -5.98 9.53
CA GLY A 31 -16.71 -6.26 8.40
C GLY A 31 -17.35 -7.64 8.45
N GLY A 32 -18.44 -7.80 7.70
CA GLY A 32 -19.12 -9.06 7.54
C GLY A 32 -18.30 -10.08 6.74
N GLU A 33 -18.93 -11.21 6.47
CA GLU A 33 -18.32 -12.27 5.71
C GLU A 33 -17.96 -11.80 4.29
N VAL A 34 -16.72 -12.09 3.89
CA VAL A 34 -16.25 -11.91 2.51
C VAL A 34 -15.97 -13.28 1.90
N PRO A 35 -16.11 -13.42 0.56
CA PRO A 35 -15.75 -14.68 -0.09
C PRO A 35 -14.33 -15.10 0.24
N GLN A 36 -14.12 -16.41 0.36
CA GLN A 36 -12.80 -16.96 0.67
C GLN A 36 -11.78 -16.52 -0.37
N GLY A 37 -10.65 -15.99 0.09
CA GLY A 37 -9.58 -15.50 -0.76
C GLY A 37 -9.75 -14.07 -1.28
N PHE A 38 -10.93 -13.46 -1.12
CA PHE A 38 -11.17 -12.07 -1.56
C PHE A 38 -10.32 -11.08 -0.78
N ASP A 39 -10.13 -11.31 0.52
CA ASP A 39 -9.25 -10.51 1.37
C ASP A 39 -7.81 -10.48 0.85
N LYS A 40 -7.30 -11.60 0.34
CA LYS A 40 -5.95 -11.68 -0.25
C LYS A 40 -5.83 -10.83 -1.51
N VAL A 41 -6.88 -10.84 -2.35
CA VAL A 41 -6.96 -9.99 -3.55
C VAL A 41 -6.98 -8.52 -3.16
N GLU A 42 -7.73 -8.14 -2.12
CA GLU A 42 -7.73 -6.77 -1.60
C GLU A 42 -6.35 -6.35 -1.10
N HIS A 43 -5.68 -7.18 -0.29
CA HIS A 43 -4.33 -6.91 0.22
C HIS A 43 -3.35 -6.73 -0.93
N PHE A 44 -3.33 -7.67 -1.87
CA PHE A 44 -2.46 -7.60 -3.04
C PHE A 44 -2.71 -6.32 -3.84
N GLY A 45 -3.97 -6.05 -4.18
CA GLY A 45 -4.35 -4.89 -4.99
C GLY A 45 -4.05 -3.56 -4.32
N THR A 46 -4.31 -3.45 -3.03
CA THR A 46 -4.04 -2.24 -2.23
C THR A 46 -2.56 -1.91 -2.22
N TYR A 47 -1.71 -2.90 -1.92
CA TYR A 47 -0.27 -2.66 -1.82
C TYR A 47 0.40 -2.52 -3.18
N LEU A 48 -0.11 -3.16 -4.22
CA LEU A 48 0.30 -2.89 -5.59
C LEU A 48 0.00 -1.43 -5.96
N PHE A 49 -1.20 -0.96 -5.68
CA PHE A 49 -1.60 0.42 -5.95
C PHE A 49 -0.73 1.42 -5.19
N LEU A 50 -0.50 1.18 -3.89
CA LEU A 50 0.36 2.04 -3.09
C LEU A 50 1.80 2.07 -3.63
N ALA A 51 2.34 0.93 -4.04
CA ALA A 51 3.67 0.86 -4.62
C ALA A 51 3.76 1.68 -5.92
N VAL A 52 2.78 1.55 -6.81
CA VAL A 52 2.71 2.33 -8.04
C VAL A 52 2.57 3.83 -7.73
N TRP A 53 1.72 4.17 -6.77
CA TRP A 53 1.53 5.57 -6.37
C TRP A 53 2.85 6.18 -5.89
N PHE A 54 3.49 5.57 -4.90
CA PHE A 54 4.68 6.16 -4.28
C PHE A 54 5.93 6.11 -5.15
N THR A 55 6.08 5.10 -6.01
CA THR A 55 7.17 5.08 -6.99
C THR A 55 7.00 6.17 -8.06
N GLY A 56 5.80 6.71 -8.23
CA GLY A 56 5.57 7.88 -9.04
C GLY A 56 6.08 9.17 -8.41
N LEU A 57 6.21 9.20 -7.08
CA LEU A 57 6.59 10.40 -6.32
C LEU A 57 8.08 10.45 -5.97
N PHE A 58 8.76 9.30 -6.02
CA PHE A 58 10.16 9.19 -5.61
C PHE A 58 11.03 8.71 -6.76
N ALA A 59 12.28 9.20 -6.79
CA ALA A 59 13.27 8.74 -7.75
C ALA A 59 13.61 7.26 -7.52
N ARG A 60 13.96 6.56 -8.60
CA ARG A 60 14.25 5.11 -8.57
C ARG A 60 15.23 4.70 -7.46
N PRO A 61 16.32 5.42 -7.18
CA PRO A 61 17.23 5.05 -6.08
C PRO A 61 16.59 5.01 -4.70
N ARG A 62 15.40 5.60 -4.53
CA ARG A 62 14.68 5.64 -3.26
C ARG A 62 13.52 4.64 -3.18
N TRP A 63 13.31 3.84 -4.20
CA TRP A 63 12.19 2.90 -4.23
C TRP A 63 12.29 1.81 -3.14
N TRP A 64 13.50 1.48 -2.70
CA TRP A 64 13.67 0.57 -1.56
C TRP A 64 13.04 1.12 -0.28
N MET A 65 13.06 2.46 -0.11
CA MET A 65 12.38 3.10 1.02
C MET A 65 10.85 2.95 0.91
N VAL A 66 10.33 3.08 -0.31
CA VAL A 66 8.91 2.82 -0.59
C VAL A 66 8.55 1.39 -0.20
N ALA A 67 9.34 0.42 -0.65
CA ALA A 67 9.09 -0.99 -0.34
C ALA A 67 9.10 -1.26 1.16
N VAL A 68 10.14 -0.80 1.86
CA VAL A 68 10.26 -1.01 3.32
C VAL A 68 9.11 -0.35 4.07
N THR A 69 8.77 0.90 3.71
CA THR A 69 7.68 1.65 4.36
C THR A 69 6.34 0.93 4.17
N LEU A 70 6.06 0.44 2.98
CA LEU A 70 4.82 -0.27 2.70
C LEU A 70 4.75 -1.62 3.41
N LEU A 71 5.87 -2.33 3.52
CA LEU A 71 5.92 -3.58 4.28
C LEU A 71 5.70 -3.33 5.78
N ILE A 72 6.27 -2.27 6.31
CA ILE A 72 6.03 -1.85 7.71
C ILE A 72 4.55 -1.48 7.91
N LEU A 73 3.96 -0.72 6.97
CA LEU A 73 2.54 -0.37 7.02
C LEU A 73 1.67 -1.63 7.02
N GLY A 74 1.98 -2.59 6.16
CA GLY A 74 1.26 -3.87 6.10
C GLY A 74 1.34 -4.64 7.40
N ALA A 75 2.53 -4.72 7.99
CA ALA A 75 2.73 -5.38 9.28
C ALA A 75 1.98 -4.65 10.41
N ALA A 76 1.99 -3.31 10.41
CA ALA A 76 1.27 -2.52 11.39
C ALA A 76 -0.24 -2.71 11.27
N MET A 77 -0.78 -2.79 10.05
CA MET A 77 -2.20 -3.04 9.83
C MET A 77 -2.60 -4.44 10.28
N GLU A 78 -1.77 -5.44 10.02
CA GLU A 78 -2.00 -6.80 10.47
C GLU A 78 -2.00 -6.89 11.99
N ALA A 79 -1.05 -6.24 12.65
CA ALA A 79 -0.98 -6.17 14.11
C ALA A 79 -2.19 -5.42 14.69
N GLY A 80 -2.62 -4.33 14.05
CA GLY A 80 -3.80 -3.58 14.46
C GLY A 80 -5.08 -4.40 14.36
N GLN A 81 -5.25 -5.13 13.28
CA GLN A 81 -6.39 -6.04 13.10
C GLN A 81 -6.40 -7.13 14.17
N TYR A 82 -5.25 -7.70 14.46
CA TYR A 82 -5.11 -8.73 15.50
C TYR A 82 -5.53 -8.20 16.88
N VAL A 83 -5.05 -7.00 17.24
CA VAL A 83 -5.35 -6.38 18.55
C VAL A 83 -6.83 -6.02 18.65
N MET A 84 -7.44 -5.53 17.57
CA MET A 84 -8.84 -5.08 17.57
C MET A 84 -9.85 -6.22 17.54
N GLN A 85 -9.44 -7.41 17.08
CA GLN A 85 -10.29 -8.60 17.06
C GLN A 85 -9.79 -9.62 18.09
N ALA A 86 -10.48 -9.70 19.22
CA ALA A 86 -10.17 -10.69 20.23
C ALA A 86 -10.22 -12.11 19.65
N GLY A 87 -9.14 -12.86 19.82
CA GLY A 87 -9.06 -14.24 19.36
C GLY A 87 -8.65 -14.46 17.92
N ARG A 88 -8.46 -13.38 17.13
CA ARG A 88 -7.95 -13.53 15.77
C ARG A 88 -6.42 -13.61 15.79
N THR A 89 -5.87 -14.56 15.06
CA THR A 89 -4.43 -14.68 14.85
C THR A 89 -4.00 -13.83 13.66
N ALA A 90 -2.79 -13.27 13.72
CA ALA A 90 -2.19 -12.59 12.58
C ALA A 90 -2.08 -13.57 11.41
N ASP A 91 -2.46 -13.14 10.22
CA ASP A 91 -2.50 -13.99 9.03
C ASP A 91 -1.23 -13.79 8.19
N VAL A 92 -0.38 -14.80 8.19
CA VAL A 92 0.86 -14.81 7.40
C VAL A 92 0.55 -14.68 5.91
N TYR A 93 -0.56 -15.24 5.44
CA TYR A 93 -0.96 -15.14 4.03
C TYR A 93 -1.35 -13.71 3.65
N ASP A 94 -1.91 -12.93 4.57
CA ASP A 94 -2.17 -11.50 4.33
C ASP A 94 -0.86 -10.74 4.14
N MET A 95 0.15 -11.03 4.95
CA MET A 95 1.49 -10.44 4.77
C MET A 95 2.15 -10.87 3.47
N ALA A 96 1.97 -12.14 3.08
CA ALA A 96 2.47 -12.64 1.80
C ALA A 96 1.79 -11.90 0.63
N ALA A 97 0.48 -11.67 0.71
CA ALA A 97 -0.27 -10.92 -0.30
C ALA A 97 0.18 -9.46 -0.38
N ASN A 98 0.40 -8.81 0.76
CA ASN A 98 0.93 -7.44 0.83
C ASN A 98 2.31 -7.37 0.15
N THR A 99 3.20 -8.28 0.50
CA THR A 99 4.56 -8.35 -0.06
C THR A 99 4.53 -8.58 -1.56
N ALA A 100 3.70 -9.51 -2.02
CA ALA A 100 3.54 -9.79 -3.45
C ALA A 100 3.00 -8.56 -4.19
N GLY A 101 2.06 -7.82 -3.58
CA GLY A 101 1.54 -6.56 -4.12
C GLY A 101 2.60 -5.50 -4.27
N VAL A 102 3.41 -5.29 -3.23
CA VAL A 102 4.54 -4.35 -3.27
C VAL A 102 5.53 -4.74 -4.38
N ALA A 103 5.93 -6.00 -4.43
CA ALA A 103 6.87 -6.49 -5.45
C ALA A 103 6.32 -6.31 -6.86
N ALA A 104 5.06 -6.66 -7.09
CA ALA A 104 4.40 -6.48 -8.39
C ALA A 104 4.30 -5.00 -8.77
N GLY A 105 3.96 -4.13 -7.82
CA GLY A 105 3.90 -2.69 -8.04
C GLY A 105 5.25 -2.08 -8.38
N LEU A 106 6.31 -2.51 -7.70
CA LEU A 106 7.68 -2.08 -8.02
C LEU A 106 8.12 -2.54 -9.41
N LEU A 107 7.79 -3.78 -9.77
CA LEU A 107 8.10 -4.30 -11.10
C LEU A 107 7.34 -3.52 -12.19
N LEU A 108 6.07 -3.26 -11.96
CA LEU A 108 5.25 -2.46 -12.88
C LEU A 108 5.82 -1.04 -13.01
N ALA A 109 6.27 -0.44 -11.91
CA ALA A 109 6.91 0.87 -11.94
C ALA A 109 8.23 0.84 -12.71
N ALA A 110 9.03 -0.20 -12.53
CA ALA A 110 10.31 -0.35 -13.25
C ALA A 110 10.11 -0.47 -14.75
N LEU A 111 9.04 -1.12 -15.19
CA LEU A 111 8.76 -1.38 -16.61
C LEU A 111 7.95 -0.27 -17.28
N LEU A 112 6.97 0.33 -16.59
CA LEU A 112 5.96 1.18 -17.23
C LEU A 112 5.65 2.48 -16.48
N THR A 113 5.43 2.44 -15.18
CA THR A 113 4.77 3.53 -14.44
C THR A 113 5.71 4.42 -13.65
N GLY A 114 6.99 4.11 -13.58
CA GLY A 114 7.94 4.92 -12.79
C GLY A 114 7.89 6.39 -13.19
N GLY A 115 7.78 7.28 -12.20
CA GLY A 115 7.72 8.72 -12.42
C GLY A 115 6.45 9.21 -13.10
N TRP A 116 5.35 8.47 -13.00
CA TRP A 116 4.09 8.80 -13.66
C TRP A 116 3.58 10.21 -13.30
N THR A 117 3.83 10.68 -12.08
CA THR A 117 3.41 12.02 -11.64
C THR A 117 4.06 13.12 -12.48
N GLN A 118 5.33 12.96 -12.82
CA GLN A 118 6.04 13.94 -13.66
C GLN A 118 5.47 13.99 -15.09
N ARG A 119 4.94 12.86 -15.56
CA ARG A 119 4.37 12.80 -16.92
C ARG A 119 3.03 13.52 -17.03
N ILE A 120 2.26 13.59 -15.95
CA ILE A 120 0.94 14.23 -15.95
C ILE A 120 0.97 15.69 -15.50
N GLU A 121 2.09 16.13 -14.95
CA GLU A 121 2.33 17.54 -14.67
C GLU A 121 2.85 18.25 -15.93
#